data_0112e437d280987e0c6170c9c216c5c1
#
_entry.id   0112e437d280987e0c6170c9c216c5c1
#
_cell.length_a   1.000
_cell.length_b   1.000
_cell.length_c   1.000
_cell.angle_alpha   90.00
_cell.angle_beta   90.00
_cell.angle_gamma   90.00
#
_symmetry.space_group_name_H-M   'P 1'
#
loop_
_entity.id
_entity.type
_entity.pdbx_description
1 polymer ?
#
loop_
_entity_poly.entity_id
_entity_poly.type
_entity_poly.pdbx_seq_one_letter_code
_entity_poly.pdbx_strand_id
1 'polypeptide(L)'
;MALHFHLILYGGAFRSAAPTPSAQLQLPVTLIHYRKAAIFSTLPTIILDFYAIMIVIMYTFAVEKTFIMAKRAYIEKNKTWLEDKAREEGVLQLERGVYYRIIHSGEGTTHPSPRSIITAHYRGSTIDGHTFDSSYGGTPLAIRLCDLIDGWIVALQQMVVGDKWELYIPAEMGYGKFSQPGIPGGSTLVFEIELLGIG
;
A
#
# COMPACT_ATOMS: atom_id res chain seq x y z
N MET A 1 -17.34 15.00 -6.03
CA MET A 1 -16.95 14.32 -7.27
C MET A 1 -16.15 13.09 -6.82
N ALA A 2 -16.86 11.96 -6.64
CA ALA A 2 -16.25 10.74 -6.13
C ALA A 2 -15.41 10.11 -7.24
N LEU A 3 -14.11 10.05 -7.05
CA LEU A 3 -13.22 9.24 -7.87
C LEU A 3 -13.50 7.77 -7.53
N HIS A 4 -14.27 7.12 -8.38
CA HIS A 4 -14.41 5.67 -8.36
C HIS A 4 -13.04 5.05 -8.64
N PHE A 5 -12.32 4.70 -7.60
CA PHE A 5 -11.18 3.82 -7.75
C PHE A 5 -11.71 2.41 -7.98
N HIS A 6 -11.60 1.98 -9.21
CA HIS A 6 -11.80 0.59 -9.59
C HIS A 6 -10.82 -0.28 -8.80
N LEU A 7 -11.35 -1.08 -7.92
CA LEU A 7 -10.69 -2.24 -7.33
C LEU A 7 -10.55 -3.30 -8.44
N ILE A 8 -9.66 -3.06 -9.41
CA ILE A 8 -9.61 -3.83 -10.66
C ILE A 8 -8.41 -4.75 -10.69
N LEU A 9 -8.79 -6.01 -10.87
CA LEU A 9 -8.23 -7.03 -11.75
C LEU A 9 -6.76 -7.41 -11.60
N TYR A 10 -6.57 -8.53 -11.00
CA TYR A 10 -5.48 -9.45 -11.32
C TYR A 10 -5.67 -9.98 -12.74
N GLY A 11 -4.77 -9.62 -13.65
CA GLY A 11 -4.69 -10.25 -14.95
C GLY A 11 -4.41 -9.30 -16.09
N GLY A 12 -3.28 -8.62 -16.09
CA GLY A 12 -2.85 -7.84 -17.25
C GLY A 12 -1.45 -7.28 -17.05
N ALA A 13 -0.53 -7.66 -17.91
CA ALA A 13 0.83 -7.18 -17.90
C ALA A 13 0.89 -5.65 -17.92
N PHE A 14 1.12 -5.02 -16.78
CA PHE A 14 1.36 -3.59 -16.71
C PHE A 14 2.82 -3.33 -17.09
N ARG A 15 3.03 -2.71 -18.23
CA ARG A 15 4.29 -2.05 -18.58
C ARG A 15 4.56 -1.00 -17.53
N SER A 16 5.72 -1.12 -16.87
CA SER A 16 6.31 -0.12 -15.99
C SER A 16 6.24 1.27 -16.64
N ALA A 17 5.35 2.11 -16.15
CA ALA A 17 5.47 3.54 -16.35
C ALA A 17 6.57 4.02 -15.40
N ALA A 18 7.65 4.54 -15.95
CA ALA A 18 8.70 5.20 -15.21
C ALA A 18 8.10 6.33 -14.33
N PRO A 19 8.59 6.53 -13.10
CA PRO A 19 8.13 7.63 -12.26
C PRO A 19 8.38 8.95 -12.99
N THR A 20 7.36 9.79 -13.07
CA THR A 20 7.49 11.15 -13.59
C THR A 20 8.51 11.91 -12.75
N PRO A 21 9.49 12.60 -13.37
CA PRO A 21 10.54 13.32 -12.66
C PRO A 21 10.04 14.70 -12.21
N SER A 22 9.22 14.77 -11.18
CA SER A 22 8.82 16.05 -10.57
C SER A 22 9.42 16.30 -9.18
N ALA A 23 10.37 15.48 -8.76
CA ALA A 23 11.26 15.89 -7.69
C ALA A 23 12.40 16.68 -8.32
N GLN A 24 12.30 18.02 -8.37
CA GLN A 24 13.46 18.89 -8.59
C GLN A 24 14.48 18.54 -7.49
N LEU A 25 15.49 17.74 -7.86
CA LEU A 25 16.68 17.54 -7.06
C LEU A 25 17.36 18.92 -6.95
N GLN A 26 17.06 19.65 -5.88
CA GLN A 26 17.90 20.78 -5.47
C GLN A 26 19.25 20.19 -5.07
N LEU A 27 20.20 20.25 -6.00
CA LEU A 27 21.59 19.94 -5.70
C LEU A 27 22.02 20.79 -4.50
N PRO A 28 22.65 20.20 -3.49
CA PRO A 28 23.08 20.96 -2.32
C PRO A 28 23.98 22.14 -2.77
N VAL A 29 23.72 23.29 -2.20
CA VAL A 29 24.39 24.59 -2.50
C VAL A 29 25.92 24.48 -2.41
N THR A 30 26.45 23.49 -1.71
CA THR A 30 27.88 23.15 -1.64
C THR A 30 28.52 22.82 -2.99
N LEU A 31 27.74 22.31 -3.99
CA LEU A 31 28.30 22.05 -5.33
C LEU A 31 28.56 23.34 -6.11
N ILE A 32 27.82 24.41 -5.80
CA ILE A 32 27.98 25.73 -6.43
C ILE A 32 29.19 26.47 -5.86
N HIS A 33 29.52 26.25 -4.59
CA HIS A 33 30.68 26.88 -3.95
C HIS A 33 32.01 26.25 -4.38
N TYR A 34 32.04 24.98 -4.82
CA TYR A 34 33.25 24.34 -5.34
C TYR A 34 33.78 24.98 -6.64
N ARG A 35 32.91 25.65 -7.42
CA ARG A 35 33.30 26.39 -8.62
C ARG A 35 33.98 27.74 -8.29
N LYS A 36 33.88 28.23 -7.07
CA LYS A 36 34.46 29.57 -6.67
C LYS A 36 35.72 29.49 -5.84
N ALA A 37 36.15 28.31 -5.41
CA ALA A 37 37.43 28.16 -4.73
C ALA A 37 38.57 28.09 -5.76
N ALA A 38 39.01 29.27 -6.20
CA ALA A 38 40.13 29.47 -7.11
C ALA A 38 41.49 29.20 -6.43
N ILE A 39 41.70 28.01 -5.85
CA ILE A 39 42.99 27.64 -5.22
C ILE A 39 43.64 26.45 -5.94
N PHE A 40 43.01 25.84 -6.92
CA PHE A 40 43.57 24.72 -7.68
C PHE A 40 43.77 25.06 -9.16
N SER A 41 44.54 26.09 -9.45
CA SER A 41 44.87 26.50 -10.82
C SER A 41 45.90 25.58 -11.51
N THR A 42 46.29 24.46 -10.89
CA THR A 42 47.33 23.56 -11.43
C THR A 42 46.92 22.09 -11.53
N LEU A 43 45.69 21.68 -11.15
CA LEU A 43 45.25 20.32 -11.38
C LEU A 43 44.67 20.19 -12.80
N PRO A 44 45.02 19.16 -13.55
CA PRO A 44 44.43 18.91 -14.88
C PRO A 44 42.92 18.80 -14.74
N THR A 45 42.19 19.45 -15.64
CA THR A 45 40.69 19.42 -15.69
C THR A 45 40.11 17.99 -15.58
N ILE A 46 40.80 17.01 -16.14
CA ILE A 46 40.44 15.57 -16.07
C ILE A 46 40.34 15.04 -14.63
N ILE A 47 41.19 15.51 -13.71
CA ILE A 47 41.18 15.06 -12.31
C ILE A 47 39.98 15.69 -11.58
N LEU A 48 39.67 16.93 -11.86
CA LEU A 48 38.51 17.65 -11.29
C LEU A 48 37.18 16.98 -11.75
N ASP A 49 37.10 16.61 -13.03
CA ASP A 49 35.94 15.93 -13.60
C ASP A 49 35.77 14.52 -12.98
N PHE A 50 36.89 13.81 -12.76
CA PHE A 50 36.86 12.49 -12.10
C PHE A 50 36.36 12.61 -10.65
N TYR A 51 36.83 13.57 -9.86
CA TYR A 51 36.30 13.79 -8.50
C TYR A 51 34.85 14.19 -8.49
N ALA A 52 34.41 15.04 -9.42
CA ALA A 52 33.00 15.42 -9.55
C ALA A 52 32.11 14.21 -9.85
N ILE A 53 32.53 13.33 -10.76
CA ILE A 53 31.82 12.08 -11.09
C ILE A 53 31.77 11.16 -9.87
N MET A 54 32.89 10.98 -9.16
CA MET A 54 32.93 10.15 -7.94
C MET A 54 31.99 10.66 -6.84
N ILE A 55 31.93 11.97 -6.64
CA ILE A 55 31.01 12.59 -5.67
C ILE A 55 29.54 12.32 -6.07
N VAL A 56 29.21 12.47 -7.35
CA VAL A 56 27.85 12.18 -7.85
C VAL A 56 27.51 10.72 -7.64
N ILE A 57 28.41 9.80 -7.96
CA ILE A 57 28.20 8.34 -7.75
C ILE A 57 28.00 8.05 -6.25
N MET A 58 28.84 8.57 -5.37
CA MET A 58 28.70 8.37 -3.92
C MET A 58 27.37 8.92 -3.40
N TYR A 59 26.94 10.10 -3.91
CA TYR A 59 25.67 10.69 -3.52
C TYR A 59 24.48 9.86 -3.99
N THR A 60 24.49 9.38 -5.25
CA THR A 60 23.44 8.50 -5.77
C THR A 60 23.33 7.20 -4.99
N PHE A 61 24.48 6.57 -4.66
CA PHE A 61 24.51 5.38 -3.79
C PHE A 61 23.94 5.65 -2.39
N ALA A 62 24.27 6.77 -1.78
CA ALA A 62 23.75 7.13 -0.46
C ALA A 62 22.24 7.35 -0.47
N VAL A 63 21.73 8.03 -1.49
CA VAL A 63 20.28 8.26 -1.67
C VAL A 63 19.55 6.94 -1.90
N GLU A 64 20.05 6.08 -2.77
CA GLU A 64 19.46 4.76 -3.04
C GLU A 64 19.42 3.88 -1.78
N LYS A 65 20.52 3.83 -1.04
CA LYS A 65 20.60 3.10 0.24
C LYS A 65 19.56 3.62 1.24
N THR A 66 19.42 4.94 1.35
CA THR A 66 18.45 5.57 2.26
C THR A 66 17.02 5.20 1.86
N PHE A 67 16.71 5.22 0.57
CA PHE A 67 15.39 4.83 0.06
C PHE A 67 15.07 3.35 0.35
N ILE A 68 16.04 2.45 0.11
CA ILE A 68 15.90 1.02 0.39
C ILE A 68 15.65 0.78 1.88
N MET A 69 16.41 1.47 2.75
CA MET A 69 16.25 1.35 4.20
C MET A 69 14.89 1.86 4.68
N ALA A 70 14.42 3.00 4.16
CA ALA A 70 13.09 3.54 4.47
C ALA A 70 11.98 2.57 4.06
N LYS A 71 12.07 1.99 2.86
CA LYS A 71 11.11 1.00 2.38
C LYS A 71 11.09 -0.26 3.26
N ARG A 72 12.26 -0.77 3.66
CA ARG A 72 12.35 -1.93 4.57
C ARG A 72 11.74 -1.61 5.93
N ALA A 73 12.05 -0.45 6.50
CA ALA A 73 11.50 -0.01 7.77
C ALA A 73 9.97 0.12 7.71
N TYR A 74 9.42 0.62 6.59
CA TYR A 74 7.98 0.70 6.38
C TYR A 74 7.32 -0.69 6.37
N ILE A 75 7.89 -1.64 5.62
CA ILE A 75 7.36 -3.02 5.55
C ILE A 75 7.41 -3.69 6.93
N GLU A 76 8.51 -3.54 7.64
CA GLU A 76 8.67 -4.11 8.99
C GLU A 76 7.69 -3.51 9.99
N LYS A 77 7.48 -2.18 9.95
CA LYS A 77 6.45 -1.50 10.74
C LYS A 77 5.06 -2.09 10.49
N ASN A 78 4.69 -2.33 9.22
CA ASN A 78 3.39 -2.90 8.86
C ASN A 78 3.23 -4.33 9.39
N LYS A 79 4.28 -5.14 9.28
CA LYS A 79 4.30 -6.52 9.77
C LYS A 79 4.16 -6.58 11.29
N THR A 80 4.99 -5.83 12.02
CA THR A 80 4.94 -5.75 13.48
C THR A 80 3.56 -5.27 13.95
N TRP A 81 3.01 -4.25 13.30
CA TRP A 81 1.68 -3.74 13.62
C TRP A 81 0.60 -4.84 13.46
N LEU A 82 0.67 -5.65 12.39
CA LEU A 82 -0.27 -6.76 12.18
C LEU A 82 -0.11 -7.86 13.24
N GLU A 83 1.12 -8.19 13.61
CA GLU A 83 1.43 -9.15 14.67
C GLU A 83 0.89 -8.68 16.03
N ASP A 84 0.99 -7.39 16.32
CA ASP A 84 0.44 -6.80 17.54
C ASP A 84 -1.10 -6.80 17.52
N LYS A 85 -1.72 -6.45 16.39
CA LYS A 85 -3.16 -6.55 16.19
C LYS A 85 -3.69 -7.96 16.39
N ALA A 86 -2.96 -8.96 15.91
CA ALA A 86 -3.34 -10.38 16.05
C ALA A 86 -3.43 -10.85 17.52
N ARG A 87 -2.78 -10.12 18.44
CA ARG A 87 -2.79 -10.44 19.89
C ARG A 87 -3.88 -9.68 20.67
N GLU A 88 -4.56 -8.74 20.03
CA GLU A 88 -5.61 -7.95 20.68
C GLU A 88 -6.82 -8.83 20.98
N GLU A 89 -7.46 -8.59 22.12
CA GLU A 89 -8.71 -9.26 22.48
C GLU A 89 -9.81 -8.99 21.44
N GLY A 90 -10.55 -10.05 21.08
CA GLY A 90 -11.60 -9.99 20.09
C GLY A 90 -11.13 -10.00 18.64
N VAL A 91 -9.83 -10.11 18.38
CA VAL A 91 -9.29 -10.33 17.04
C VAL A 91 -9.15 -11.83 16.80
N LEU A 92 -9.71 -12.30 15.68
CA LEU A 92 -9.72 -13.68 15.26
C LEU A 92 -8.90 -13.85 13.98
N GLN A 93 -8.39 -15.06 13.75
CA GLN A 93 -7.58 -15.37 12.59
C GLN A 93 -8.37 -16.13 11.54
N LEU A 94 -8.21 -15.74 10.30
CA LEU A 94 -8.61 -16.48 9.09
C LEU A 94 -7.39 -17.14 8.45
N GLU A 95 -7.64 -17.78 7.31
CA GLU A 95 -6.57 -18.39 6.51
C GLU A 95 -5.55 -17.35 5.99
N ARG A 96 -4.35 -17.82 5.71
CA ARG A 96 -3.27 -17.07 5.05
C ARG A 96 -2.88 -15.76 5.77
N GLY A 97 -3.05 -15.71 7.11
CA GLY A 97 -2.63 -14.58 7.93
C GLY A 97 -3.53 -13.34 7.83
N VAL A 98 -4.76 -13.49 7.38
CA VAL A 98 -5.79 -12.48 7.48
C VAL A 98 -6.38 -12.53 8.88
N TYR A 99 -6.62 -11.37 9.49
CA TYR A 99 -7.26 -11.26 10.81
C TYR A 99 -8.50 -10.38 10.70
N TYR A 100 -9.41 -10.55 11.65
CA TYR A 100 -10.65 -9.77 11.69
C TYR A 100 -11.17 -9.57 13.10
N ARG A 101 -11.99 -8.54 13.27
CA ARG A 101 -12.78 -8.27 14.46
C ARG A 101 -14.23 -8.08 14.03
N ILE A 102 -15.15 -8.73 14.71
CA ILE A 102 -16.59 -8.54 14.50
C ILE A 102 -17.01 -7.24 15.17
N ILE A 103 -17.54 -6.29 14.39
CA ILE A 103 -18.15 -5.06 14.88
C ILE A 103 -19.64 -5.29 15.13
N HIS A 104 -20.30 -5.97 14.19
CA HIS A 104 -21.70 -6.34 14.26
C HIS A 104 -21.91 -7.70 13.60
N SER A 105 -22.74 -8.55 14.20
CA SER A 105 -23.14 -9.84 13.62
C SER A 105 -24.48 -9.73 12.97
N GLY A 106 -24.55 -10.09 11.70
CA GLY A 106 -25.78 -10.17 10.93
C GLY A 106 -26.65 -11.37 11.31
N GLU A 107 -27.89 -11.37 10.83
CA GLU A 107 -28.85 -12.47 11.03
C GLU A 107 -28.94 -13.39 9.80
N GLY A 108 -28.16 -13.13 8.76
CA GLY A 108 -28.09 -13.97 7.56
C GLY A 108 -27.62 -15.38 7.86
N THR A 109 -27.99 -16.32 7.01
CA THR A 109 -27.59 -17.76 7.14
C THR A 109 -26.81 -18.26 5.95
N THR A 110 -26.64 -17.42 4.93
CA THR A 110 -25.96 -17.76 3.67
C THR A 110 -24.66 -17.03 3.56
N HIS A 111 -23.59 -17.76 3.22
CA HIS A 111 -22.27 -17.21 2.96
C HIS A 111 -22.04 -17.03 1.45
N PRO A 112 -21.34 -15.99 1.01
CA PRO A 112 -20.98 -15.82 -0.39
C PRO A 112 -20.04 -16.93 -0.87
N SER A 113 -20.26 -17.41 -2.08
CA SER A 113 -19.26 -18.20 -2.82
C SER A 113 -18.29 -17.27 -3.56
N PRO A 114 -17.13 -17.75 -4.03
CA PRO A 114 -16.23 -16.94 -4.84
C PRO A 114 -16.86 -16.34 -6.11
N ARG A 115 -17.93 -16.94 -6.61
CA ARG A 115 -18.64 -16.49 -7.83
C ARG A 115 -19.84 -15.59 -7.54
N SER A 116 -20.24 -15.47 -6.28
CA SER A 116 -21.35 -14.60 -5.88
C SER A 116 -21.02 -13.13 -6.16
N ILE A 117 -22.05 -12.38 -6.53
CA ILE A 117 -21.98 -10.92 -6.57
C ILE A 117 -22.31 -10.44 -5.16
N ILE A 118 -21.37 -9.78 -4.52
CA ILE A 118 -21.59 -9.18 -3.20
C ILE A 118 -21.97 -7.71 -3.34
N THR A 119 -22.81 -7.24 -2.43
CA THR A 119 -23.09 -5.81 -2.24
C THR A 119 -22.60 -5.43 -0.85
N ALA A 120 -21.69 -4.46 -0.76
CA ALA A 120 -21.10 -4.07 0.51
C ALA A 120 -20.81 -2.57 0.58
N HIS A 121 -20.90 -2.02 1.80
CA HIS A 121 -20.21 -0.78 2.14
C HIS A 121 -18.85 -1.10 2.73
N TYR A 122 -17.87 -0.22 2.46
CA TYR A 122 -16.52 -0.40 2.99
C TYR A 122 -15.79 0.93 3.16
N ARG A 123 -14.77 0.89 4.01
CA ARG A 123 -13.73 1.91 4.12
C ARG A 123 -12.37 1.21 4.26
N GLY A 124 -11.46 1.52 3.35
CA GLY A 124 -10.09 1.01 3.36
C GLY A 124 -9.11 2.08 3.85
N SER A 125 -8.22 1.70 4.75
CA SER A 125 -7.17 2.56 5.29
C SER A 125 -5.85 1.81 5.46
N THR A 126 -4.75 2.57 5.51
CA THR A 126 -3.45 2.08 5.95
C THR A 126 -3.39 2.02 7.48
N ILE A 127 -2.36 1.37 8.03
CA ILE A 127 -2.16 1.25 9.49
C ILE A 127 -2.00 2.60 10.20
N ASP A 128 -1.68 3.66 9.47
CA ASP A 128 -1.56 5.03 9.99
C ASP A 128 -2.92 5.77 9.99
N GLY A 129 -4.01 5.09 9.61
CA GLY A 129 -5.36 5.64 9.58
C GLY A 129 -5.68 6.48 8.34
N HIS A 130 -4.75 6.58 7.37
CA HIS A 130 -5.02 7.26 6.10
C HIS A 130 -6.02 6.46 5.28
N THR A 131 -7.22 7.00 5.07
CA THR A 131 -8.26 6.39 4.21
C THR A 131 -7.89 6.60 2.75
N PHE A 132 -7.71 5.51 2.02
CA PHE A 132 -7.39 5.54 0.60
C PHE A 132 -8.62 5.31 -0.29
N ASP A 133 -9.66 4.66 0.23
CA ASP A 133 -10.89 4.42 -0.50
C ASP A 133 -12.08 4.17 0.45
N SER A 134 -13.29 4.57 0.04
CA SER A 134 -14.51 4.36 0.82
C SER A 134 -15.75 4.45 -0.07
N SER A 135 -16.72 3.59 0.17
CA SER A 135 -18.06 3.67 -0.43
C SER A 135 -19.06 4.42 0.45
N TYR A 136 -18.71 4.75 1.70
CA TYR A 136 -19.61 5.50 2.59
C TYR A 136 -19.87 6.89 2.06
N GLY A 137 -21.14 7.29 2.08
CA GLY A 137 -21.61 8.55 1.48
C GLY A 137 -21.91 8.47 -0.02
N GLY A 138 -21.76 7.28 -0.63
CA GLY A 138 -22.06 6.96 -2.02
C GLY A 138 -22.83 5.67 -2.18
N THR A 139 -22.79 5.12 -3.39
CA THR A 139 -23.42 3.82 -3.72
C THR A 139 -22.58 2.67 -3.17
N PRO A 140 -23.19 1.62 -2.58
CA PRO A 140 -22.48 0.41 -2.20
C PRO A 140 -21.76 -0.23 -3.39
N LEU A 141 -20.64 -0.87 -3.11
CA LEU A 141 -19.93 -1.65 -4.10
C LEU A 141 -20.73 -2.92 -4.43
N ALA A 142 -20.99 -3.16 -5.71
CA ALA A 142 -21.57 -4.41 -6.19
C ALA A 142 -20.59 -5.06 -7.16
N ILE A 143 -19.99 -6.20 -6.78
CA ILE A 143 -18.93 -6.85 -7.53
C ILE A 143 -18.87 -8.34 -7.26
N ARG A 144 -18.34 -9.10 -8.21
CA ARG A 144 -18.10 -10.53 -7.99
C ARG A 144 -16.93 -10.74 -7.02
N LEU A 145 -17.11 -11.62 -6.04
CA LEU A 145 -16.15 -11.80 -4.97
C LEU A 145 -14.76 -12.21 -5.48
N CYS A 146 -14.67 -13.09 -6.48
CA CYS A 146 -13.37 -13.49 -7.04
C CYS A 146 -12.61 -12.41 -7.82
N ASP A 147 -13.22 -11.24 -8.06
CA ASP A 147 -12.56 -10.12 -8.71
C ASP A 147 -11.91 -9.15 -7.70
N LEU A 148 -11.98 -9.49 -6.40
CA LEU A 148 -11.41 -8.72 -5.30
C LEU A 148 -10.04 -9.25 -4.86
N ILE A 149 -9.37 -8.52 -3.97
CA ILE A 149 -8.11 -8.95 -3.37
C ILE A 149 -8.32 -10.22 -2.53
N ASP A 150 -7.30 -11.06 -2.45
CA ASP A 150 -7.36 -12.37 -1.77
C ASP A 150 -7.88 -12.26 -0.32
N GLY A 151 -7.47 -11.22 0.41
CA GLY A 151 -7.92 -11.00 1.78
C GLY A 151 -9.43 -10.81 1.91
N TRP A 152 -10.06 -10.15 0.95
CA TRP A 152 -11.52 -10.03 0.90
C TRP A 152 -12.18 -11.35 0.55
N ILE A 153 -11.63 -12.08 -0.42
CA ILE A 153 -12.16 -13.39 -0.82
C ILE A 153 -12.21 -14.33 0.38
N VAL A 154 -11.14 -14.40 1.17
CA VAL A 154 -11.08 -15.24 2.37
C VAL A 154 -12.08 -14.79 3.43
N ALA A 155 -12.16 -13.48 3.70
CA ALA A 155 -12.99 -12.96 4.78
C ALA A 155 -14.50 -13.02 4.45
N LEU A 156 -14.90 -12.52 3.28
CA LEU A 156 -16.31 -12.43 2.93
C LEU A 156 -17.00 -13.80 2.79
N GLN A 157 -16.27 -14.86 2.45
CA GLN A 157 -16.81 -16.22 2.47
C GLN A 157 -17.20 -16.72 3.88
N GLN A 158 -16.76 -16.03 4.93
CA GLN A 158 -17.14 -16.34 6.32
C GLN A 158 -18.22 -15.40 6.85
N MET A 159 -18.50 -14.29 6.14
CA MET A 159 -19.53 -13.32 6.52
C MET A 159 -20.90 -13.75 6.03
N VAL A 160 -21.93 -13.27 6.73
CA VAL A 160 -23.33 -13.33 6.30
C VAL A 160 -23.89 -11.92 6.09
N VAL A 161 -25.04 -11.81 5.42
CA VAL A 161 -25.70 -10.50 5.22
C VAL A 161 -26.03 -9.87 6.56
N GLY A 162 -25.66 -8.61 6.72
CA GLY A 162 -25.79 -7.84 7.95
C GLY A 162 -24.52 -7.82 8.80
N ASP A 163 -23.54 -8.68 8.51
CA ASP A 163 -22.24 -8.62 9.21
C ASP A 163 -21.50 -7.31 8.89
N LYS A 164 -20.87 -6.78 9.94
CA LYS A 164 -19.91 -5.69 9.83
C LYS A 164 -18.63 -6.08 10.55
N TRP A 165 -17.55 -6.20 9.79
CA TRP A 165 -16.25 -6.61 10.30
C TRP A 165 -15.17 -5.58 10.03
N GLU A 166 -14.17 -5.54 10.89
CA GLU A 166 -12.90 -4.87 10.64
C GLU A 166 -11.86 -5.94 10.27
N LEU A 167 -11.30 -5.84 9.06
CA LEU A 167 -10.32 -6.78 8.53
C LEU A 167 -8.92 -6.19 8.59
N TYR A 168 -7.94 -7.04 8.89
CA TYR A 168 -6.51 -6.72 8.88
C TYR A 168 -5.85 -7.67 7.89
N ILE A 169 -5.47 -7.14 6.74
CA ILE A 169 -5.04 -7.91 5.58
C ILE A 169 -3.55 -7.68 5.36
N PRO A 170 -2.69 -8.73 5.47
CA PRO A 170 -1.27 -8.61 5.17
C PRO A 170 -1.06 -8.23 3.72
N ALA A 171 0.07 -7.60 3.43
CA ALA A 171 0.37 -7.10 2.08
C ALA A 171 0.23 -8.17 0.99
N GLU A 172 0.63 -9.40 1.28
CA GLU A 172 0.59 -10.54 0.35
C GLU A 172 -0.83 -10.94 -0.06
N MET A 173 -1.82 -10.63 0.79
CA MET A 173 -3.24 -10.88 0.55
C MET A 173 -3.98 -9.64 0.03
N GLY A 174 -3.26 -8.53 -0.13
CA GLY A 174 -3.72 -7.26 -0.69
C GLY A 174 -2.97 -6.94 -1.99
N TYR A 175 -2.20 -5.84 -2.01
CA TYR A 175 -1.48 -5.35 -3.20
C TYR A 175 0.00 -5.77 -3.26
N GLY A 176 0.47 -6.56 -2.31
CA GLY A 176 1.83 -7.07 -2.27
C GLY A 176 2.90 -5.98 -2.19
N LYS A 177 3.94 -6.13 -3.01
CA LYS A 177 5.09 -5.19 -3.07
C LYS A 177 4.82 -3.96 -3.95
N PHE A 178 3.69 -3.92 -4.63
CA PHE A 178 3.35 -2.86 -5.57
C PHE A 178 2.61 -1.73 -4.85
N SER A 179 3.03 -0.49 -5.16
CA SER A 179 2.33 0.69 -4.65
C SER A 179 1.10 0.97 -5.51
N GLN A 180 0.02 1.39 -4.84
CA GLN A 180 -1.18 1.94 -5.45
C GLN A 180 -1.33 3.41 -5.02
N PRO A 181 -2.18 4.20 -5.67
CA PRO A 181 -2.47 5.55 -5.20
C PRO A 181 -2.93 5.55 -3.73
N GLY A 182 -2.17 6.25 -2.87
CA GLY A 182 -2.42 6.28 -1.42
C GLY A 182 -1.99 5.06 -0.63
N ILE A 183 -1.46 4.00 -1.28
CA ILE A 183 -1.05 2.74 -0.62
C ILE A 183 0.39 2.41 -1.01
N PRO A 184 1.39 2.63 -0.16
CA PRO A 184 2.75 2.19 -0.41
C PRO A 184 2.86 0.67 -0.53
N GLY A 185 3.78 0.18 -1.37
CA GLY A 185 4.01 -1.26 -1.50
C GLY A 185 4.49 -1.89 -0.19
N GLY A 186 3.89 -3.02 0.18
CA GLY A 186 4.14 -3.70 1.46
C GLY A 186 3.24 -3.23 2.60
N SER A 187 2.17 -2.48 2.30
CA SER A 187 1.19 -2.05 3.30
C SER A 187 0.31 -3.21 3.77
N THR A 188 0.15 -3.33 5.06
CA THR A 188 -1.00 -4.00 5.67
C THR A 188 -2.22 -3.10 5.49
N LEU A 189 -3.34 -3.68 5.09
CA LEU A 189 -4.58 -2.95 4.83
C LEU A 189 -5.56 -3.19 5.97
N VAL A 190 -6.24 -2.13 6.37
CA VAL A 190 -7.34 -2.17 7.33
C VAL A 190 -8.61 -1.83 6.59
N PHE A 191 -9.59 -2.75 6.61
CA PHE A 191 -10.89 -2.52 6.00
C PHE A 191 -12.00 -2.68 7.03
N GLU A 192 -12.86 -1.70 7.11
CA GLU A 192 -14.20 -1.85 7.69
C GLU A 192 -15.13 -2.25 6.54
N ILE A 193 -15.82 -3.37 6.66
CA ILE A 193 -16.72 -3.90 5.62
C ILE A 193 -18.06 -4.25 6.25
N GLU A 194 -19.14 -3.85 5.60
CA GLU A 194 -20.51 -4.21 5.93
C GLU A 194 -21.14 -4.92 4.73
N LEU A 195 -21.47 -6.21 4.89
CA LEU A 195 -22.07 -7.04 3.84
C LEU A 195 -23.57 -6.81 3.79
N LEU A 196 -24.05 -6.17 2.72
CA LEU A 196 -25.43 -5.78 2.55
C LEU A 196 -26.25 -6.79 1.75
N GLY A 197 -25.63 -7.57 0.86
CA GLY A 197 -26.33 -8.51 -0.01
C GLY A 197 -25.42 -9.50 -0.71
N ILE A 198 -26.03 -10.62 -1.11
CA ILE A 198 -25.42 -11.70 -1.89
C ILE A 198 -26.35 -12.02 -3.05
N GLY A 199 -25.81 -11.99 -4.31
CA GLY A 199 -26.51 -12.30 -5.54
C GLY A 199 -25.85 -13.41 -6.36
#